data_95e4774dd8b88d5dfba00fa15d6562b6
#
_entry.id   95e4774dd8b88d5dfba00fa15d6562b6
#
_cell.length_a   1.000
_cell.length_b   1.000
_cell.length_c   1.000
_cell.angle_alpha   90.00
_cell.angle_beta   90.00
_cell.angle_gamma   90.00
#
_symmetry.space_group_name_H-M   'P 1'
#
loop_
_entity.id
_entity.type
_entity.pdbx_description
1 polymer ?
#
loop_
_entity_poly.entity_id
_entity_poly.type
_entity_poly.pdbx_seq_one_letter_code
_entity_poly.pdbx_strand_id
1 'polypeptide(L)'
;MDELLAPLREWSENNTKKINELKDKQEEVQDELNVTRLHIEENKKRNLEQRAKISLVNSITPFIDRMIHEVNRLSEGGESDEVRQERYQYIAELTDKINQYNNVLTEWIQMRQGSLSLRIESFPLQQLFDIVGKGKMSFQMQGVKLDVEPTDAVVKADRILTLFMINTIADNARKFTPEGGKVTISAKVSDFVEISISDTGKGMDEEQLAHVFDRTYTGGHGFGLLNCKGIIEKYKKVSSLFAGCQIKAESKLGEGSRFSFRLPKGIAR
;
A
#
# COMPACT_ATOMS: atom_id res chain seq x y z
N MET A 1 80.61 -2.75 -0.30
CA MET A 1 79.32 -2.21 0.20
C MET A 1 78.15 -2.51 -0.73
N ASP A 2 78.36 -2.46 -2.04
CA ASP A 2 77.22 -2.75 -3.02
C ASP A 2 76.79 -4.21 -3.04
N GLU A 3 77.69 -5.19 -2.85
CA GLU A 3 77.32 -6.62 -2.79
C GLU A 3 76.53 -6.98 -1.53
N LEU A 4 76.73 -6.28 -0.40
CA LEU A 4 75.96 -6.47 0.82
C LEU A 4 74.53 -5.88 0.74
N LEU A 5 74.28 -4.91 -0.15
CA LEU A 5 72.98 -4.25 -0.34
C LEU A 5 72.14 -4.87 -1.48
N ALA A 6 72.76 -5.70 -2.35
CA ALA A 6 72.06 -6.34 -3.47
C ALA A 6 70.84 -7.17 -3.07
N PRO A 7 70.88 -8.03 -2.04
CA PRO A 7 69.72 -8.80 -1.62
C PRO A 7 68.56 -7.92 -1.08
N LEU A 8 68.91 -6.80 -0.44
CA LEU A 8 67.92 -5.85 0.06
C LEU A 8 67.21 -5.07 -1.06
N ARG A 9 67.98 -4.73 -2.15
CA ARG A 9 67.38 -4.12 -3.34
C ARG A 9 66.46 -5.10 -4.06
N GLU A 10 66.88 -6.33 -4.26
CA GLU A 10 66.05 -7.38 -4.91
C GLU A 10 64.80 -7.67 -4.08
N TRP A 11 64.90 -7.73 -2.77
CA TRP A 11 63.73 -7.85 -1.88
C TRP A 11 62.77 -6.67 -1.99
N SER A 12 63.29 -5.43 -2.05
CA SER A 12 62.52 -4.21 -2.21
C SER A 12 61.77 -4.16 -3.54
N GLU A 13 62.46 -4.51 -4.64
CA GLU A 13 61.88 -4.56 -5.99
C GLU A 13 60.77 -5.62 -6.09
N ASN A 14 61.01 -6.82 -5.55
CA ASN A 14 59.99 -7.89 -5.51
C ASN A 14 58.76 -7.51 -4.68
N ASN A 15 58.96 -6.87 -3.53
CA ASN A 15 57.85 -6.38 -2.73
C ASN A 15 57.07 -5.25 -3.42
N THR A 16 57.78 -4.34 -4.07
CA THR A 16 57.13 -3.27 -4.83
C THR A 16 56.29 -3.83 -5.97
N LYS A 17 56.80 -4.84 -6.69
CA LYS A 17 56.06 -5.53 -7.75
C LYS A 17 54.80 -6.21 -7.19
N LYS A 18 54.94 -6.92 -6.06
CA LYS A 18 53.83 -7.62 -5.39
C LYS A 18 52.77 -6.64 -4.86
N ILE A 19 53.18 -5.48 -4.34
CA ILE A 19 52.25 -4.41 -3.93
C ILE A 19 51.47 -3.86 -5.11
N ASN A 20 52.10 -3.65 -6.25
CA ASN A 20 51.41 -3.18 -7.46
C ASN A 20 50.43 -4.24 -7.97
N GLU A 21 50.81 -5.50 -8.08
CA GLU A 21 49.92 -6.61 -8.44
C GLU A 21 48.70 -6.72 -7.51
N LEU A 22 48.88 -6.46 -6.20
CA LEU A 22 47.79 -6.46 -5.23
C LEU A 22 46.87 -5.24 -5.38
N LYS A 23 47.43 -4.08 -5.74
CA LYS A 23 46.63 -2.87 -6.05
C LYS A 23 45.79 -3.07 -7.29
N ASP A 24 46.36 -3.61 -8.39
CA ASP A 24 45.65 -3.89 -9.62
C ASP A 24 44.50 -4.87 -9.36
N LYS A 25 44.74 -5.93 -8.59
CA LYS A 25 43.66 -6.86 -8.18
C LYS A 25 42.62 -6.21 -7.29
N GLN A 26 43.00 -5.30 -6.42
CA GLN A 26 42.05 -4.55 -5.58
C GLN A 26 41.14 -3.67 -6.44
N GLU A 27 41.68 -3.02 -7.46
CA GLU A 27 40.94 -2.20 -8.39
C GLU A 27 39.96 -3.05 -9.22
N GLU A 28 40.41 -4.20 -9.75
CA GLU A 28 39.57 -5.16 -10.47
C GLU A 28 38.39 -5.67 -9.63
N VAL A 29 38.65 -6.08 -8.38
CA VAL A 29 37.61 -6.54 -7.45
C VAL A 29 36.64 -5.42 -7.07
N GLN A 30 37.15 -4.18 -6.96
CA GLN A 30 36.30 -3.02 -6.68
C GLN A 30 35.35 -2.72 -7.86
N ASP A 31 35.83 -2.87 -9.09
CA ASP A 31 35.00 -2.68 -10.29
C ASP A 31 33.95 -3.79 -10.44
N GLU A 32 34.32 -5.05 -10.20
CA GLU A 32 33.36 -6.16 -10.14
C GLU A 32 32.29 -5.94 -9.07
N LEU A 33 32.67 -5.43 -7.91
CA LEU A 33 31.75 -5.09 -6.82
C LEU A 33 30.76 -3.99 -7.24
N ASN A 34 31.25 -2.97 -7.94
CA ASN A 34 30.43 -1.87 -8.44
C ASN A 34 29.42 -2.37 -9.49
N VAL A 35 29.84 -3.19 -10.45
CA VAL A 35 28.97 -3.82 -11.45
C VAL A 35 27.91 -4.70 -10.77
N THR A 36 28.33 -5.51 -9.81
CA THR A 36 27.41 -6.38 -9.06
C THR A 36 26.37 -5.57 -8.28
N ARG A 37 26.76 -4.46 -7.64
CA ARG A 37 25.82 -3.55 -6.97
C ARG A 37 24.79 -2.97 -7.93
N LEU A 38 25.21 -2.53 -9.12
CA LEU A 38 24.29 -2.02 -10.16
C LEU A 38 23.29 -3.10 -10.60
N HIS A 39 23.73 -4.32 -10.85
CA HIS A 39 22.86 -5.45 -11.19
C HIS A 39 21.87 -5.79 -10.07
N ILE A 40 22.30 -5.75 -8.81
CA ILE A 40 21.40 -5.95 -7.65
C ILE A 40 20.33 -4.86 -7.60
N GLU A 41 20.69 -3.60 -7.84
CA GLU A 41 19.76 -2.48 -7.88
C GLU A 41 18.75 -2.61 -9.02
N GLU A 42 19.19 -2.97 -10.21
CA GLU A 42 18.31 -3.22 -11.36
C GLU A 42 17.36 -4.39 -11.11
N ASN A 43 17.86 -5.49 -10.56
CA ASN A 43 17.03 -6.65 -10.22
C ASN A 43 16.02 -6.32 -9.12
N LYS A 44 16.39 -5.53 -8.12
CA LYS A 44 15.44 -5.01 -7.12
C LYS A 44 14.34 -4.17 -7.78
N LYS A 45 14.70 -3.30 -8.72
CA LYS A 45 13.74 -2.46 -9.46
C LYS A 45 12.78 -3.32 -10.28
N ARG A 46 13.27 -4.27 -11.08
CA ARG A 46 12.44 -5.21 -11.85
C ARG A 46 11.52 -6.05 -10.97
N ASN A 47 12.03 -6.59 -9.88
CA ASN A 47 11.23 -7.34 -8.92
C ASN A 47 10.11 -6.48 -8.30
N LEU A 48 10.37 -5.20 -8.01
CA LEU A 48 9.38 -4.28 -7.50
C LEU A 48 8.29 -3.99 -8.53
N GLU A 49 8.65 -3.82 -9.80
CA GLU A 49 7.70 -3.62 -10.91
C GLU A 49 6.80 -4.85 -11.12
N GLN A 50 7.38 -6.04 -11.17
CA GLN A 50 6.61 -7.28 -11.31
C GLN A 50 5.64 -7.46 -10.13
N ARG A 51 6.09 -7.18 -8.91
CA ARG A 51 5.25 -7.28 -7.71
C ARG A 51 4.10 -6.26 -7.72
N ALA A 52 4.35 -5.04 -8.21
CA ALA A 52 3.32 -4.04 -8.37
C ALA A 52 2.26 -4.49 -9.38
N LYS A 53 2.67 -5.07 -10.51
CA LYS A 53 1.76 -5.64 -11.52
C LYS A 53 0.91 -6.78 -10.95
N ILE A 54 1.53 -7.70 -10.22
CA ILE A 54 0.81 -8.80 -9.54
C ILE A 54 -0.16 -8.27 -8.51
N SER A 55 0.25 -7.27 -7.72
CA SER A 55 -0.62 -6.60 -6.73
C SER A 55 -1.83 -5.95 -7.40
N LEU A 56 -1.64 -5.32 -8.57
CA LEU A 56 -2.72 -4.75 -9.37
C LEU A 56 -3.74 -5.81 -9.76
N VAL A 57 -3.29 -6.86 -10.41
CA VAL A 57 -4.16 -7.95 -10.86
C VAL A 57 -4.94 -8.53 -9.67
N ASN A 58 -4.25 -8.86 -8.58
CA ASN A 58 -4.88 -9.44 -7.40
C ASN A 58 -5.87 -8.50 -6.70
N SER A 59 -5.68 -7.17 -6.80
CA SER A 59 -6.59 -6.19 -6.21
C SER A 59 -7.83 -5.95 -7.05
N ILE A 60 -7.73 -6.08 -8.38
CA ILE A 60 -8.84 -5.83 -9.32
C ILE A 60 -9.66 -7.10 -9.58
N THR A 61 -9.02 -8.25 -9.64
CA THR A 61 -9.69 -9.54 -9.96
C THR A 61 -10.97 -9.78 -9.15
N PRO A 62 -11.02 -9.57 -7.82
CA PRO A 62 -12.25 -9.80 -7.06
C PRO A 62 -13.43 -8.89 -7.47
N PHE A 63 -13.15 -7.69 -7.98
CA PHE A 63 -14.21 -6.80 -8.49
C PHE A 63 -14.70 -7.26 -9.85
N ILE A 64 -13.81 -7.73 -10.71
CA ILE A 64 -14.15 -8.32 -12.02
C ILE A 64 -15.00 -9.59 -11.82
N ASP A 65 -14.60 -10.48 -10.93
CA ASP A 65 -15.32 -11.73 -10.64
C ASP A 65 -16.75 -11.43 -10.16
N ARG A 66 -16.92 -10.43 -9.28
CA ARG A 66 -18.26 -9.99 -8.84
C ARG A 66 -19.05 -9.36 -9.96
N MET A 67 -18.42 -8.54 -10.79
CA MET A 67 -19.09 -7.94 -11.96
C MET A 67 -19.60 -9.03 -12.91
N ILE A 68 -18.79 -10.04 -13.20
CA ILE A 68 -19.17 -11.19 -14.02
C ILE A 68 -20.35 -11.92 -13.38
N HIS A 69 -20.30 -12.14 -12.06
CA HIS A 69 -21.39 -12.79 -11.32
C HIS A 69 -22.70 -12.00 -11.47
N GLU A 70 -22.69 -10.70 -11.26
CA GLU A 70 -23.88 -9.86 -11.37
C GLU A 70 -24.42 -9.81 -12.82
N VAL A 71 -23.55 -9.75 -13.83
CA VAL A 71 -23.94 -9.79 -15.24
C VAL A 71 -24.59 -11.13 -15.57
N ASN A 72 -24.06 -12.25 -15.08
CA ASN A 72 -24.64 -13.57 -15.28
C ASN A 72 -26.05 -13.64 -14.65
N ARG A 73 -26.22 -13.14 -13.44
CA ARG A 73 -27.53 -13.07 -12.75
C ARG A 73 -28.54 -12.25 -13.52
N LEU A 74 -28.13 -11.09 -14.07
CA LEU A 74 -29.00 -10.28 -14.95
C LEU A 74 -29.40 -11.02 -16.22
N SER A 75 -28.51 -11.87 -16.75
CA SER A 75 -28.74 -12.65 -17.98
C SER A 75 -29.69 -13.84 -17.74
N GLU A 76 -29.73 -14.41 -16.54
CA GLU A 76 -30.63 -15.50 -16.15
C GLU A 76 -32.11 -15.04 -16.13
N GLY A 77 -32.36 -13.75 -15.86
CA GLY A 77 -33.70 -13.16 -15.84
C GLY A 77 -34.54 -13.62 -14.64
N GLY A 78 -35.82 -13.23 -14.63
CA GLY A 78 -36.77 -13.68 -13.59
C GLY A 78 -36.80 -12.80 -12.33
N GLU A 79 -35.99 -11.75 -12.28
CA GLU A 79 -35.97 -10.78 -11.16
C GLU A 79 -36.91 -9.58 -11.41
N SER A 80 -37.37 -8.95 -10.32
CA SER A 80 -38.15 -7.71 -10.43
C SER A 80 -37.30 -6.56 -11.00
N ASP A 81 -37.97 -5.54 -11.55
CA ASP A 81 -37.27 -4.37 -12.11
C ASP A 81 -36.45 -3.62 -11.03
N GLU A 82 -36.92 -3.60 -9.77
CA GLU A 82 -36.21 -2.99 -8.66
C GLU A 82 -34.88 -3.73 -8.38
N VAL A 83 -34.93 -5.06 -8.28
CA VAL A 83 -33.71 -5.89 -8.05
C VAL A 83 -32.74 -5.75 -9.21
N ARG A 84 -33.26 -5.69 -10.45
CA ARG A 84 -32.45 -5.45 -11.65
C ARG A 84 -31.75 -4.09 -11.61
N GLN A 85 -32.45 -3.05 -11.18
CA GLN A 85 -31.88 -1.71 -11.03
C GLN A 85 -30.79 -1.66 -9.95
N GLU A 86 -30.99 -2.33 -8.82
CA GLU A 86 -29.96 -2.45 -7.76
C GLU A 86 -28.70 -3.14 -8.28
N ARG A 87 -28.83 -4.20 -9.10
CA ARG A 87 -27.66 -4.87 -9.71
C ARG A 87 -26.92 -3.98 -10.68
N TYR A 88 -27.62 -3.19 -11.51
CA TYR A 88 -26.97 -2.20 -12.39
C TYR A 88 -26.19 -1.15 -11.58
N GLN A 89 -26.75 -0.66 -10.48
CA GLN A 89 -26.05 0.26 -9.59
C GLN A 89 -24.81 -0.39 -8.97
N TYR A 90 -24.91 -1.64 -8.56
CA TYR A 90 -23.77 -2.37 -8.00
C TYR A 90 -22.66 -2.60 -9.03
N ILE A 91 -23.00 -2.95 -10.28
CA ILE A 91 -22.02 -3.08 -11.37
C ILE A 91 -21.33 -1.71 -11.62
N ALA A 92 -22.07 -0.62 -11.60
CA ALA A 92 -21.49 0.72 -11.73
C ALA A 92 -20.51 1.03 -10.59
N GLU A 93 -20.84 0.73 -9.33
CA GLU A 93 -19.91 0.86 -8.20
C GLU A 93 -18.63 0.02 -8.37
N LEU A 94 -18.76 -1.24 -8.83
CA LEU A 94 -17.62 -2.11 -9.08
C LEU A 94 -16.70 -1.54 -10.16
N THR A 95 -17.31 -0.97 -11.23
CA THR A 95 -16.57 -0.30 -12.30
C THR A 95 -15.80 0.90 -11.80
N ASP A 96 -16.42 1.74 -10.97
CA ASP A 96 -15.76 2.91 -10.37
C ASP A 96 -14.62 2.50 -9.45
N LYS A 97 -14.79 1.44 -8.65
CA LYS A 97 -13.73 0.89 -7.81
C LYS A 97 -12.55 0.38 -8.65
N ILE A 98 -12.80 -0.38 -9.73
CA ILE A 98 -11.75 -0.85 -10.64
C ILE A 98 -10.97 0.33 -11.20
N ASN A 99 -11.64 1.39 -11.66
CA ASN A 99 -11.00 2.59 -12.18
C ASN A 99 -10.16 3.32 -11.11
N GLN A 100 -10.66 3.44 -9.89
CA GLN A 100 -9.92 4.04 -8.77
C GLN A 100 -8.67 3.23 -8.45
N TYR A 101 -8.76 1.91 -8.34
CA TYR A 101 -7.60 1.04 -8.09
C TYR A 101 -6.57 1.12 -9.22
N ASN A 102 -7.02 1.16 -10.48
CA ASN A 102 -6.14 1.31 -11.64
C ASN A 102 -5.36 2.63 -11.62
N ASN A 103 -6.03 3.74 -11.33
CA ASN A 103 -5.41 5.06 -11.23
C ASN A 103 -4.36 5.11 -10.11
N VAL A 104 -4.73 4.65 -8.92
CA VAL A 104 -3.82 4.62 -7.75
C VAL A 104 -2.60 3.77 -8.03
N LEU A 105 -2.77 2.61 -8.65
CA LEU A 105 -1.66 1.72 -8.95
C LEU A 105 -0.75 2.28 -10.01
N THR A 106 -1.30 2.96 -11.00
CA THR A 106 -0.51 3.67 -12.01
C THR A 106 0.36 4.74 -11.36
N GLU A 107 -0.22 5.58 -10.50
CA GLU A 107 0.52 6.59 -9.74
C GLU A 107 1.54 5.97 -8.78
N TRP A 108 1.20 4.88 -8.10
CA TRP A 108 2.10 4.21 -7.17
C TRP A 108 3.29 3.55 -7.89
N ILE A 109 3.07 2.93 -9.07
CA ILE A 109 4.15 2.39 -9.90
C ILE A 109 5.08 3.52 -10.36
N GLN A 110 4.53 4.61 -10.87
CA GLN A 110 5.29 5.78 -11.32
C GLN A 110 6.08 6.42 -10.17
N MET A 111 5.48 6.49 -8.98
CA MET A 111 6.13 7.01 -7.78
C MET A 111 7.30 6.13 -7.32
N ARG A 112 7.20 4.81 -7.43
CA ARG A 112 8.31 3.88 -7.10
C ARG A 112 9.45 3.92 -8.10
N GLN A 113 9.17 4.23 -9.35
CA GLN A 113 10.18 4.43 -10.40
C GLN A 113 10.92 5.76 -10.29
N GLY A 114 10.54 6.61 -9.32
CA GLY A 114 11.11 7.94 -9.15
C GLY A 114 10.61 8.97 -10.16
N SER A 115 9.64 8.61 -10.99
CA SER A 115 9.10 9.45 -12.07
C SER A 115 7.93 10.33 -11.64
N LEU A 116 7.34 10.10 -10.48
CA LEU A 116 6.25 10.91 -9.94
C LEU A 116 6.51 11.36 -8.50
N SER A 117 6.31 12.64 -8.23
CA SER A 117 6.30 13.22 -6.89
C SER A 117 4.90 13.11 -6.29
N LEU A 118 4.82 12.94 -4.95
CA LEU A 118 3.55 13.01 -4.22
C LEU A 118 2.88 14.37 -4.44
N ARG A 119 1.59 14.36 -4.76
CA ARG A 119 0.77 15.57 -4.85
C ARG A 119 0.24 15.95 -3.46
N ILE A 120 1.06 16.63 -2.69
CA ILE A 120 0.70 17.04 -1.33
C ILE A 120 -0.14 18.33 -1.38
N GLU A 121 -1.40 18.20 -1.02
CA GLU A 121 -2.36 19.32 -0.95
C GLU A 121 -3.17 19.27 0.35
N SER A 122 -3.77 20.43 0.73
CA SER A 122 -4.73 20.47 1.84
C SER A 122 -6.13 20.29 1.28
N PHE A 123 -6.90 19.35 1.82
CA PHE A 123 -8.27 19.12 1.39
C PHE A 123 -9.18 18.68 2.55
N PRO A 124 -10.49 19.02 2.49
CA PRO A 124 -11.48 18.52 3.42
C PRO A 124 -11.62 17.00 3.32
N LEU A 125 -11.44 16.31 4.44
CA LEU A 125 -11.51 14.84 4.48
C LEU A 125 -12.94 14.34 4.18
N GLN A 126 -13.98 15.14 4.49
CA GLN A 126 -15.37 14.84 4.20
C GLN A 126 -15.60 14.48 2.73
N GLN A 127 -14.90 15.14 1.80
CA GLN A 127 -15.02 14.84 0.37
C GLN A 127 -14.63 13.39 0.04
N LEU A 128 -13.66 12.82 0.74
CA LEU A 128 -13.29 11.40 0.58
C LEU A 128 -14.29 10.48 1.27
N PHE A 129 -14.79 10.88 2.43
CA PHE A 129 -15.83 10.16 3.15
C PHE A 129 -17.12 10.05 2.33
N ASP A 130 -17.51 11.13 1.63
CA ASP A 130 -18.66 11.13 0.73
C ASP A 130 -18.48 10.16 -0.45
N ILE A 131 -17.26 10.08 -1.02
CA ILE A 131 -16.93 9.12 -2.08
C ILE A 131 -17.08 7.69 -1.59
N VAL A 132 -16.52 7.38 -0.42
CA VAL A 132 -16.61 6.04 0.19
C VAL A 132 -18.05 5.70 0.56
N GLY A 133 -18.80 6.67 1.09
CA GLY A 133 -20.22 6.53 1.46
C GLY A 133 -21.14 6.22 0.27
N LYS A 134 -20.80 6.69 -0.93
CA LYS A 134 -21.52 6.31 -2.17
C LYS A 134 -21.36 4.82 -2.51
N GLY A 135 -20.24 4.19 -2.10
CA GLY A 135 -19.99 2.76 -2.33
C GLY A 135 -20.70 1.82 -1.34
N LYS A 136 -21.80 2.23 -0.72
CA LYS A 136 -22.53 1.46 0.30
C LYS A 136 -23.18 0.19 -0.22
N MET A 137 -23.49 0.10 -1.51
CA MET A 137 -24.15 -1.06 -2.12
C MET A 137 -23.29 -2.33 -1.95
N SER A 138 -21.96 -2.22 -2.11
CA SER A 138 -21.03 -3.32 -1.85
C SER A 138 -21.14 -3.91 -0.45
N PHE A 139 -21.49 -3.10 0.55
CA PHE A 139 -21.71 -3.51 1.94
C PHE A 139 -23.10 -4.11 2.11
N GLN A 140 -24.13 -3.45 1.56
CA GLN A 140 -25.52 -3.89 1.64
C GLN A 140 -25.72 -5.27 1.03
N MET A 141 -25.12 -5.54 -0.14
CA MET A 141 -25.16 -6.85 -0.80
C MET A 141 -24.55 -7.99 0.03
N GLN A 142 -23.76 -7.67 1.03
CA GLN A 142 -23.18 -8.61 1.99
C GLN A 142 -23.89 -8.58 3.34
N GLY A 143 -24.98 -7.82 3.47
CA GLY A 143 -25.71 -7.65 4.73
C GLY A 143 -24.91 -6.89 5.80
N VAL A 144 -23.91 -6.11 5.42
CA VAL A 144 -23.06 -5.33 6.33
C VAL A 144 -23.50 -3.87 6.31
N LYS A 145 -23.64 -3.25 7.48
CA LYS A 145 -23.94 -1.82 7.59
C LYS A 145 -22.66 -1.00 7.47
N LEU A 146 -22.61 -0.08 6.51
CA LEU A 146 -21.57 0.95 6.45
C LEU A 146 -22.07 2.22 7.15
N ASP A 147 -21.29 2.70 8.12
CA ASP A 147 -21.51 3.95 8.83
C ASP A 147 -20.31 4.88 8.64
N VAL A 148 -20.53 6.05 8.02
CA VAL A 148 -19.49 7.04 7.77
C VAL A 148 -19.81 8.27 8.62
N GLU A 149 -19.01 8.48 9.66
CA GLU A 149 -19.19 9.62 10.56
C GLU A 149 -18.77 10.92 9.87
N PRO A 150 -19.58 11.99 9.95
CA PRO A 150 -19.20 13.27 9.36
C PRO A 150 -17.97 13.87 10.05
N THR A 151 -17.20 14.66 9.31
CA THR A 151 -15.97 15.28 9.83
C THR A 151 -15.66 16.60 9.12
N ASP A 152 -15.19 17.58 9.88
CA ASP A 152 -14.64 18.89 9.41
C ASP A 152 -13.13 18.87 9.29
N ALA A 153 -12.52 17.70 9.51
CA ALA A 153 -11.07 17.57 9.43
C ALA A 153 -10.55 17.95 8.05
N VAL A 154 -9.50 18.76 8.02
CA VAL A 154 -8.71 19.05 6.83
C VAL A 154 -7.37 18.35 6.97
N VAL A 155 -6.98 17.58 5.96
CA VAL A 155 -5.71 16.85 5.93
C VAL A 155 -4.78 17.44 4.88
N LYS A 156 -3.47 17.32 5.12
CA LYS A 156 -2.43 17.66 4.15
C LYS A 156 -1.74 16.39 3.69
N ALA A 157 -2.09 15.91 2.51
CA ALA A 157 -1.64 14.63 1.98
C ALA A 157 -1.85 14.55 0.46
N ASP A 158 -1.54 13.43 -0.12
CA ASP A 158 -1.97 13.07 -1.47
C ASP A 158 -3.40 12.52 -1.42
N ARG A 159 -4.32 13.20 -2.11
CA ARG A 159 -5.76 12.90 -2.05
C ARG A 159 -6.08 11.51 -2.58
N ILE A 160 -5.43 11.10 -3.68
CA ILE A 160 -5.70 9.81 -4.33
C ILE A 160 -5.20 8.67 -3.47
N LEU A 161 -3.99 8.79 -2.93
CA LEU A 161 -3.42 7.77 -2.04
C LEU A 161 -4.19 7.68 -0.71
N THR A 162 -4.70 8.79 -0.20
CA THR A 162 -5.55 8.80 1.00
C THR A 162 -6.86 8.06 0.76
N LEU A 163 -7.54 8.33 -0.37
CA LEU A 163 -8.76 7.62 -0.76
C LEU A 163 -8.50 6.12 -0.94
N PHE A 164 -7.38 5.77 -1.57
CA PHE A 164 -6.98 4.36 -1.72
C PHE A 164 -6.82 3.66 -0.38
N MET A 165 -6.13 4.27 0.59
CA MET A 165 -5.97 3.68 1.92
C MET A 165 -7.33 3.46 2.60
N ILE A 166 -8.23 4.45 2.55
CA ILE A 166 -9.57 4.34 3.13
C ILE A 166 -10.34 3.18 2.47
N ASN A 167 -10.40 3.15 1.14
CA ASN A 167 -11.12 2.10 0.40
C ASN A 167 -10.53 0.72 0.66
N THR A 168 -9.21 0.59 0.66
CA THR A 168 -8.52 -0.70 0.89
C THR A 168 -8.83 -1.26 2.27
N ILE A 169 -8.81 -0.42 3.30
CA ILE A 169 -9.09 -0.84 4.67
C ILE A 169 -10.60 -1.12 4.83
N ALA A 170 -11.48 -0.29 4.26
CA ALA A 170 -12.92 -0.48 4.30
C ALA A 170 -13.38 -1.76 3.58
N ASP A 171 -12.78 -2.09 2.43
CA ASP A 171 -13.06 -3.34 1.73
C ASP A 171 -12.58 -4.58 2.51
N ASN A 172 -11.44 -4.47 3.22
CA ASN A 172 -11.00 -5.52 4.14
C ASN A 172 -11.97 -5.68 5.31
N ALA A 173 -12.37 -4.59 5.95
CA ALA A 173 -13.36 -4.60 7.03
C ALA A 173 -14.66 -5.27 6.56
N ARG A 174 -15.20 -4.87 5.40
CA ARG A 174 -16.37 -5.51 4.80
C ARG A 174 -16.19 -7.01 4.59
N LYS A 175 -15.04 -7.45 4.03
CA LYS A 175 -14.74 -8.87 3.71
C LYS A 175 -14.77 -9.76 4.96
N PHE A 176 -14.32 -9.23 6.09
CA PHE A 176 -14.18 -10.00 7.32
C PHE A 176 -15.29 -9.76 8.33
N THR A 177 -16.28 -8.95 7.98
CA THR A 177 -17.50 -8.71 8.78
C THR A 177 -18.60 -9.65 8.28
N PRO A 178 -19.24 -10.44 9.18
CA PRO A 178 -20.37 -11.30 8.80
C PRO A 178 -21.61 -10.46 8.51
N GLU A 179 -22.61 -11.10 7.93
CA GLU A 179 -23.95 -10.53 7.73
C GLU A 179 -24.53 -10.04 9.07
N GLY A 180 -25.18 -8.89 9.05
CA GLY A 180 -25.69 -8.21 10.24
C GLY A 180 -24.66 -7.37 10.98
N GLY A 181 -23.37 -7.48 10.60
CA GLY A 181 -22.30 -6.69 11.20
C GLY A 181 -22.22 -5.25 10.67
N LYS A 182 -21.27 -4.49 11.22
CA LYS A 182 -21.11 -3.06 10.96
C LYS A 182 -19.67 -2.69 10.67
N VAL A 183 -19.47 -1.78 9.72
CA VAL A 183 -18.18 -1.09 9.48
C VAL A 183 -18.40 0.40 9.71
N THR A 184 -17.55 1.01 10.53
CA THR A 184 -17.60 2.44 10.87
C THR A 184 -16.32 3.11 10.39
N ILE A 185 -16.47 4.21 9.66
CA ILE A 185 -15.38 5.09 9.22
C ILE A 185 -15.49 6.40 9.98
N SER A 186 -14.43 6.82 10.66
CA SER A 186 -14.40 8.05 11.45
C SER A 186 -13.06 8.75 11.38
N ALA A 187 -13.03 10.03 11.79
CA ALA A 187 -11.82 10.80 11.92
C ALA A 187 -11.76 11.53 13.26
N LYS A 188 -10.57 11.54 13.87
CA LYS A 188 -10.31 12.30 15.10
C LYS A 188 -9.16 13.28 14.86
N VAL A 189 -9.40 14.55 15.21
CA VAL A 189 -8.40 15.60 15.10
C VAL A 189 -7.68 15.75 16.44
N SER A 190 -6.34 15.66 16.41
CA SER A 190 -5.44 15.95 17.52
C SER A 190 -4.25 16.76 16.98
N ASP A 191 -3.02 16.40 17.28
CA ASP A 191 -1.83 16.94 16.57
C ASP A 191 -1.80 16.53 15.11
N PHE A 192 -2.36 15.37 14.80
CA PHE A 192 -2.61 14.83 13.48
C PHE A 192 -4.11 14.55 13.31
N VAL A 193 -4.53 14.32 12.07
CA VAL A 193 -5.83 13.74 11.78
C VAL A 193 -5.66 12.23 11.73
N GLU A 194 -6.30 11.52 12.66
CA GLU A 194 -6.36 10.07 12.69
C GLU A 194 -7.64 9.61 11.99
N ILE A 195 -7.51 8.87 10.93
CA ILE A 195 -8.59 8.25 10.18
C ILE A 195 -8.69 6.79 10.64
N SER A 196 -9.86 6.36 11.06
CA SER A 196 -10.10 5.03 11.61
C SER A 196 -11.20 4.31 10.86
N ILE A 197 -10.99 3.05 10.58
CA ILE A 197 -11.99 2.12 10.04
C ILE A 197 -12.09 0.95 11.03
N SER A 198 -13.27 0.80 11.62
CA SER A 198 -13.56 -0.24 12.62
C SER A 198 -14.62 -1.18 12.09
N ASP A 199 -14.48 -2.47 12.35
CA ASP A 199 -15.43 -3.50 11.99
C ASP A 199 -15.85 -4.32 13.21
N THR A 200 -17.03 -4.92 13.14
CA THR A 200 -17.54 -5.90 14.12
C THR A 200 -17.38 -7.32 13.59
N GLY A 201 -16.26 -7.56 12.87
CA GLY A 201 -15.96 -8.83 12.24
C GLY A 201 -15.39 -9.87 13.19
N LYS A 202 -14.81 -10.92 12.61
CA LYS A 202 -14.24 -12.03 13.38
C LYS A 202 -13.02 -11.66 14.24
N GLY A 203 -12.43 -10.50 14.00
CA GLY A 203 -11.17 -10.11 14.62
C GLY A 203 -9.98 -10.97 14.23
N MET A 204 -8.87 -10.77 14.91
CA MET A 204 -7.59 -11.46 14.70
C MET A 204 -7.02 -11.88 16.05
N ASP A 205 -6.32 -13.02 16.06
CA ASP A 205 -5.47 -13.41 17.17
C ASP A 205 -4.15 -12.59 17.19
N GLU A 206 -3.34 -12.77 18.24
CA GLU A 206 -2.10 -12.01 18.41
C GLU A 206 -1.09 -12.27 17.29
N GLU A 207 -1.00 -13.49 16.79
CA GLU A 207 -0.08 -13.87 15.72
C GLU A 207 -0.51 -13.22 14.41
N GLN A 208 -1.78 -13.29 14.06
CA GLN A 208 -2.35 -12.64 12.89
C GLN A 208 -2.16 -11.12 12.94
N LEU A 209 -2.42 -10.51 14.10
CA LEU A 209 -2.29 -9.07 14.30
C LEU A 209 -0.83 -8.62 14.16
N ALA A 210 0.13 -9.36 14.71
CA ALA A 210 1.56 -9.06 14.62
C ALA A 210 2.03 -8.99 13.15
N HIS A 211 1.43 -9.79 12.27
CA HIS A 211 1.82 -9.92 10.86
C HIS A 211 0.84 -9.31 9.86
N VAL A 212 -0.18 -8.56 10.32
CA VAL A 212 -1.27 -8.04 9.46
C VAL A 212 -0.80 -7.11 8.34
N PHE A 213 0.33 -6.45 8.53
CA PHE A 213 0.99 -5.62 7.53
C PHE A 213 2.15 -6.35 6.81
N ASP A 214 2.37 -7.63 7.10
CA ASP A 214 3.47 -8.40 6.52
C ASP A 214 2.99 -9.25 5.34
N ARG A 215 3.92 -9.53 4.47
CA ARG A 215 3.65 -10.13 3.17
C ARG A 215 3.30 -11.61 3.18
N THR A 216 3.77 -12.32 4.18
CA THR A 216 3.78 -13.79 4.23
C THR A 216 2.53 -14.39 4.85
N TYR A 217 1.74 -13.61 5.56
CA TYR A 217 0.65 -14.12 6.40
C TYR A 217 -0.75 -14.05 5.75
N THR A 218 -0.89 -13.33 4.66
CA THR A 218 -2.21 -13.11 4.05
C THR A 218 -2.48 -14.15 2.98
N GLY A 219 -3.28 -15.12 3.28
CA GLY A 219 -3.76 -16.16 2.37
C GLY A 219 -4.36 -15.59 1.07
N GLY A 220 -3.50 -15.35 0.09
CA GLY A 220 -3.82 -15.12 -1.31
C GLY A 220 -4.03 -13.65 -1.77
N HIS A 221 -4.37 -12.66 -0.92
CA HIS A 221 -4.77 -11.32 -1.39
C HIS A 221 -4.17 -10.16 -0.57
N GLY A 222 -3.11 -10.40 0.20
CA GLY A 222 -2.59 -9.52 1.25
C GLY A 222 -1.81 -8.26 0.87
N PHE A 223 -1.85 -7.81 -0.37
CA PHE A 223 -1.06 -6.64 -0.78
C PHE A 223 -1.69 -5.28 -0.40
N GLY A 224 -2.98 -5.23 -0.11
CA GLY A 224 -3.67 -3.98 0.17
C GLY A 224 -3.12 -3.25 1.40
N LEU A 225 -3.08 -3.91 2.55
CA LEU A 225 -2.57 -3.33 3.80
C LEU A 225 -1.05 -3.09 3.74
N LEU A 226 -0.29 -3.96 3.08
CA LEU A 226 1.13 -3.74 2.82
C LEU A 226 1.37 -2.48 1.97
N ASN A 227 0.53 -2.22 0.98
CA ASN A 227 0.58 -1.00 0.18
C ASN A 227 0.26 0.23 1.02
N CYS A 228 -0.75 0.18 1.91
CA CYS A 228 -1.06 1.26 2.85
C CYS A 228 0.14 1.57 3.75
N LYS A 229 0.81 0.56 4.32
CA LYS A 229 2.06 0.72 5.08
C LYS A 229 3.15 1.37 4.23
N GLY A 230 3.32 0.91 2.98
CA GLY A 230 4.30 1.46 2.04
C GLY A 230 4.06 2.93 1.68
N ILE A 231 2.80 3.38 1.57
CA ILE A 231 2.41 4.77 1.37
C ILE A 231 2.83 5.61 2.58
N ILE A 232 2.51 5.18 3.80
CA ILE A 232 2.89 5.89 5.02
C ILE A 232 4.41 6.01 5.14
N GLU A 233 5.16 4.93 4.87
CA GLU A 233 6.63 4.97 4.89
C GLU A 233 7.22 5.90 3.80
N LYS A 234 6.55 6.02 2.66
CA LYS A 234 6.94 6.98 1.62
C LYS A 234 6.71 8.42 2.09
N TYR A 235 5.58 8.72 2.72
CA TYR A 235 5.32 10.04 3.30
C TYR A 235 6.44 10.48 4.25
N LYS A 236 6.84 9.61 5.19
CA LYS A 236 7.92 9.89 6.16
C LYS A 236 9.25 10.27 5.50
N LYS A 237 9.54 9.70 4.31
CA LYS A 237 10.78 9.97 3.57
C LYS A 237 10.78 11.27 2.79
N VAL A 238 9.60 11.85 2.52
CA VAL A 238 9.47 13.04 1.66
C VAL A 238 9.68 14.34 2.44
N SER A 239 9.19 14.40 3.68
CA SER A 239 9.27 15.62 4.49
C SER A 239 9.12 15.32 5.98
N SER A 240 9.78 16.10 6.82
CA SER A 240 9.63 16.08 8.28
C SER A 240 8.19 16.32 8.76
N LEU A 241 7.37 17.00 7.96
CA LEU A 241 5.94 17.19 8.20
C LEU A 241 5.22 15.86 8.41
N PHE A 242 5.65 14.79 7.74
CA PHE A 242 5.06 13.48 7.81
C PHE A 242 5.75 12.53 8.80
N ALA A 243 6.70 13.00 9.59
CA ALA A 243 7.44 12.16 10.53
C ALA A 243 6.52 11.43 11.54
N GLY A 244 5.41 12.08 11.95
CA GLY A 244 4.41 11.51 12.84
C GLY A 244 3.33 10.65 12.17
N CYS A 245 3.37 10.47 10.84
CA CYS A 245 2.45 9.58 10.14
C CYS A 245 2.70 8.14 10.55
N GLN A 246 1.64 7.40 10.76
CA GLN A 246 1.71 5.97 11.10
C GLN A 246 0.44 5.27 10.64
N ILE A 247 0.50 3.96 10.48
CA ILE A 247 -0.64 3.08 10.33
C ILE A 247 -0.60 2.05 11.45
N LYS A 248 -1.74 1.75 12.04
CA LYS A 248 -1.89 0.79 13.15
C LYS A 248 -3.08 -0.12 12.91
N ALA A 249 -3.03 -1.29 13.52
CA ALA A 249 -4.13 -2.22 13.64
C ALA A 249 -4.31 -2.59 15.10
N GLU A 250 -5.55 -2.65 15.55
CA GLU A 250 -5.99 -3.15 16.85
C GLU A 250 -7.07 -4.17 16.55
N SER A 251 -7.01 -5.34 17.18
CA SER A 251 -8.01 -6.38 16.96
C SER A 251 -8.03 -7.35 18.12
N LYS A 252 -9.20 -7.95 18.31
CA LYS A 252 -9.38 -9.06 19.25
C LYS A 252 -10.31 -10.09 18.62
N LEU A 253 -9.95 -11.34 18.73
CA LEU A 253 -10.70 -12.45 18.15
C LEU A 253 -12.16 -12.45 18.68
N GLY A 254 -13.12 -12.44 17.77
CA GLY A 254 -14.56 -12.38 18.08
C GLY A 254 -15.11 -10.97 18.36
N GLU A 255 -14.27 -9.92 18.45
CA GLU A 255 -14.71 -8.55 18.76
C GLU A 255 -14.55 -7.57 17.58
N GLY A 256 -13.89 -8.02 16.50
CA GLY A 256 -13.63 -7.19 15.31
C GLY A 256 -12.26 -6.58 15.30
N SER A 257 -12.06 -5.60 14.37
CA SER A 257 -10.78 -4.94 14.18
C SER A 257 -10.95 -3.44 14.00
N ARG A 258 -9.90 -2.70 14.32
CA ARG A 258 -9.77 -1.28 14.06
C ARG A 258 -8.43 -1.03 13.36
N PHE A 259 -8.49 -0.49 12.17
CA PHE A 259 -7.32 0.03 11.46
C PHE A 259 -7.36 1.54 11.49
N SER A 260 -6.23 2.16 11.79
CA SER A 260 -6.12 3.62 11.80
C SER A 260 -4.83 4.08 11.15
N PHE A 261 -4.87 5.23 10.51
CA PHE A 261 -3.67 5.91 10.02
C PHE A 261 -3.75 7.41 10.29
N ARG A 262 -2.56 8.04 10.46
CA ARG A 262 -2.45 9.46 10.81
C ARG A 262 -1.80 10.24 9.70
N LEU A 263 -2.41 11.39 9.38
CA LEU A 263 -1.94 12.36 8.42
C LEU A 263 -1.82 13.74 9.07
N PRO A 264 -0.92 14.62 8.58
CA PRO A 264 -0.82 16.00 9.07
C PRO A 264 -2.12 16.76 8.86
N LYS A 265 -2.40 17.69 9.77
CA LYS A 265 -3.49 18.65 9.58
C LYS A 265 -3.22 19.56 8.38
N GLY A 266 -4.23 19.73 7.54
CA GLY A 266 -4.25 20.73 6.49
C GLY A 266 -4.74 22.09 7.01
N ILE A 267 -4.65 23.09 6.16
CA ILE A 267 -5.21 24.42 6.40
C ILE A 267 -6.47 24.55 5.57
N ALA A 268 -7.61 24.81 6.20
CA ALA A 268 -8.83 25.18 5.50
C ALA A 268 -8.57 26.48 4.70
N ARG A 269 -8.82 26.45 3.41
CA ARG A 269 -8.82 27.63 2.55
C ARG A 269 -10.22 28.16 2.39
#